data_dcc6884646e7f10780d193499349815a
#
_entry.id   dcc6884646e7f10780d193499349815a
#
_cell.length_a   1.000
_cell.length_b   1.000
_cell.length_c   1.000
_cell.angle_alpha   90.00
_cell.angle_beta   90.00
_cell.angle_gamma   90.00
#
_symmetry.space_group_name_H-M   'P 1'
#
loop_
_entity.id
_entity.type
_entity.pdbx_description
1 polymer ?
#
loop_
_entity_poly.entity_id
_entity_poly.type
_entity_poly.pdbx_seq_one_letter_code
_entity_poly.pdbx_strand_id
1 'polypeptide(L)'
;EPQQRLNIDSKSANDILRGFNGKDYRWEDRWLVTEDNLLLRSQIRLGDYNIMLAWAEYVPDMTIRVDKNPPAGQYQPADGQEDYFWRLTFDFPLIDWNRRYRGVQAARMKKAQAFHELSRKRTDYSNTWLQCEQRVALAETNRRLAKVHFETAEMRYKEARISFETGLGDMP
;
A
#
# COMPACT_ATOMS: atom_id res chain seq x y z
N GLU A 1 -29.80 -22.72 -14.47
CA GLU A 1 -29.30 -21.34 -14.23
C GLU A 1 -28.81 -20.76 -15.56
N PRO A 2 -29.38 -19.66 -16.08
CA PRO A 2 -28.94 -19.08 -17.33
C PRO A 2 -27.61 -18.35 -17.09
N GLN A 3 -26.56 -18.82 -17.76
CA GLN A 3 -25.30 -18.09 -17.89
C GLN A 3 -25.61 -16.70 -18.50
N GLN A 4 -25.57 -15.68 -17.68
CA GLN A 4 -25.52 -14.30 -18.16
C GLN A 4 -24.22 -14.12 -18.95
N ARG A 5 -24.29 -14.28 -20.26
CA ARG A 5 -23.25 -13.83 -21.18
C ARG A 5 -23.11 -12.32 -20.99
N LEU A 6 -22.05 -11.88 -20.36
CA LEU A 6 -21.62 -10.49 -20.36
C LEU A 6 -21.39 -10.09 -21.82
N ASN A 7 -22.42 -9.49 -22.43
CA ASN A 7 -22.31 -8.86 -23.72
C ASN A 7 -21.54 -7.54 -23.52
N ILE A 8 -20.21 -7.65 -23.41
CA ILE A 8 -19.35 -6.48 -23.39
C ILE A 8 -19.42 -5.92 -24.81
N ASP A 9 -20.17 -4.85 -24.96
CA ASP A 9 -20.32 -4.14 -26.21
C ASP A 9 -18.92 -3.84 -26.76
N SER A 10 -18.60 -4.34 -27.95
CA SER A 10 -17.28 -4.23 -28.58
C SER A 10 -16.82 -2.77 -28.70
N LYS A 11 -17.78 -1.83 -28.71
CA LYS A 11 -17.55 -0.40 -28.68
C LYS A 11 -16.99 0.08 -27.35
N SER A 12 -17.53 -0.41 -26.24
CA SER A 12 -17.06 -0.08 -24.88
C SER A 12 -15.63 -0.62 -24.63
N ALA A 13 -15.33 -1.84 -25.10
CA ALA A 13 -13.98 -2.40 -25.01
C ALA A 13 -12.96 -1.59 -25.85
N ASN A 14 -13.36 -1.13 -27.04
CA ASN A 14 -12.49 -0.30 -27.88
C ASN A 14 -12.28 1.11 -27.31
N ASP A 15 -13.29 1.69 -26.65
CA ASP A 15 -13.17 3.01 -26.01
C ASP A 15 -12.29 2.94 -24.77
N ILE A 16 -12.36 1.85 -23.99
CA ILE A 16 -11.45 1.57 -22.90
C ILE A 16 -10.00 1.42 -23.43
N LEU A 17 -9.80 0.65 -24.49
CA LEU A 17 -8.48 0.46 -25.11
C LEU A 17 -7.94 1.75 -25.75
N ARG A 18 -8.77 2.59 -26.34
CA ARG A 18 -8.37 3.91 -26.86
C ARG A 18 -7.97 4.86 -25.73
N GLY A 19 -8.65 4.79 -24.59
CA GLY A 19 -8.26 5.53 -23.38
C GLY A 19 -6.87 5.14 -22.85
N PHE A 20 -6.47 3.89 -23.07
CA PHE A 20 -5.14 3.38 -22.70
C PHE A 20 -4.04 3.78 -23.69
N ASN A 21 -4.33 3.88 -24.97
CA ASN A 21 -3.34 4.18 -26.02
C ASN A 21 -2.89 5.64 -26.10
N GLY A 22 -3.45 6.54 -25.31
CA GLY A 22 -3.20 7.99 -25.43
C GLY A 22 -2.42 8.63 -24.31
N LYS A 23 -2.06 7.90 -23.27
CA LYS A 23 -1.29 8.45 -22.15
C LYS A 23 -0.16 7.49 -21.79
N ASP A 24 1.06 8.00 -21.76
CA ASP A 24 2.22 7.33 -21.16
C ASP A 24 1.94 7.13 -19.66
N TYR A 25 1.18 6.09 -19.33
CA TYR A 25 0.94 5.72 -17.95
C TYR A 25 2.21 5.11 -17.38
N ARG A 26 2.98 5.92 -16.68
CA ARG A 26 4.11 5.42 -15.92
C ARG A 26 3.58 4.70 -14.68
N TRP A 27 4.04 3.49 -14.45
CA TRP A 27 3.68 2.70 -13.26
C TRP A 27 4.07 3.43 -11.97
N GLU A 28 5.14 4.26 -12.00
CA GLU A 28 5.59 5.07 -10.87
C GLU A 28 4.53 6.05 -10.37
N ASP A 29 3.83 6.72 -11.30
CA ASP A 29 2.79 7.68 -10.94
C ASP A 29 1.60 6.99 -10.28
N ARG A 30 1.28 5.80 -10.77
CA ARG A 30 0.22 4.98 -10.18
C ARG A 30 0.60 4.43 -8.83
N TRP A 31 1.83 3.98 -8.67
CA TRP A 31 2.36 3.51 -7.39
C TRP A 31 2.25 4.58 -6.30
N LEU A 32 2.53 5.84 -6.63
CA LEU A 32 2.48 6.94 -5.66
C LEU A 32 1.09 7.12 -5.01
N VAL A 33 0.03 6.75 -5.70
CA VAL A 33 -1.37 6.91 -5.26
C VAL A 33 -1.94 5.63 -4.65
N THR A 34 -1.20 4.50 -4.68
CA THR A 34 -1.70 3.25 -4.11
C THR A 34 -1.82 3.33 -2.59
N GLU A 35 -2.84 2.66 -2.04
CA GLU A 35 -3.05 2.56 -0.60
C GLU A 35 -1.83 1.98 0.12
N ASP A 36 -1.22 0.94 -0.45
CA ASP A 36 -0.01 0.31 0.09
C ASP A 36 1.14 1.32 0.26
N ASN A 37 1.38 2.17 -0.75
CA ASN A 37 2.43 3.18 -0.68
C ASN A 37 2.11 4.24 0.39
N LEU A 38 0.86 4.72 0.45
CA LEU A 38 0.43 5.71 1.43
C LEU A 38 0.51 5.14 2.86
N LEU A 39 0.05 3.90 3.05
CA LEU A 39 0.11 3.20 4.33
C LEU A 39 1.56 3.05 4.81
N LEU A 40 2.44 2.51 3.96
CA LEU A 40 3.84 2.27 4.33
C LEU A 40 4.61 3.56 4.59
N ARG A 41 4.33 4.63 3.85
CA ARG A 41 4.88 5.96 4.15
C ARG A 41 4.40 6.51 5.49
N SER A 42 3.13 6.28 5.85
CA SER A 42 2.61 6.66 7.16
C SER A 42 3.26 5.87 8.29
N GLN A 43 3.51 4.56 8.07
CA GLN A 43 4.24 3.71 9.02
C GLN A 43 5.70 4.16 9.22
N ILE A 44 6.37 4.59 8.15
CA ILE A 44 7.73 5.15 8.25
C ILE A 44 7.72 6.43 9.10
N ARG A 45 6.74 7.33 8.89
CA ARG A 45 6.57 8.54 9.72
C ARG A 45 6.27 8.19 11.17
N LEU A 46 5.39 7.21 11.40
CA LEU A 46 5.13 6.70 12.75
C LEU A 46 6.41 6.14 13.40
N GLY A 47 7.27 5.49 12.60
CA GLY A 47 8.59 5.04 13.04
C GLY A 47 9.47 6.19 13.53
N ASP A 48 9.43 7.37 12.89
CA ASP A 48 10.15 8.56 13.34
C ASP A 48 9.64 9.07 14.68
N TYR A 49 8.31 9.12 14.85
CA TYR A 49 7.71 9.48 16.14
C TYR A 49 8.05 8.49 17.24
N ASN A 50 8.06 7.19 16.95
CA ASN A 50 8.43 6.16 17.92
C ASN A 50 9.91 6.26 18.35
N ILE A 51 10.80 6.64 17.43
CA ILE A 51 12.21 6.92 17.77
C ILE A 51 12.28 8.14 18.67
N MET A 52 11.53 9.20 18.37
CA MET A 52 11.49 10.41 19.20
C MET A 52 10.93 10.13 20.60
N LEU A 53 9.86 9.32 20.70
CA LEU A 53 9.31 8.86 21.98
C LEU A 53 10.33 8.05 22.76
N ALA A 54 11.05 7.12 22.12
CA ALA A 54 12.09 6.34 22.78
C ALA A 54 13.25 7.22 23.29
N TRP A 55 13.57 8.32 22.61
CA TRP A 55 14.49 9.35 23.09
C TRP A 55 13.92 10.16 24.23
N ALA A 56 12.60 10.44 24.24
CA ALA A 56 11.95 11.16 25.33
C ALA A 56 12.05 10.42 26.67
N GLU A 57 12.19 9.09 26.68
CA GLU A 57 12.44 8.30 27.89
C GLU A 57 13.78 8.67 28.59
N TYR A 58 14.71 9.35 27.91
CA TYR A 58 15.94 9.84 28.52
C TYR A 58 15.74 11.18 29.27
N VAL A 59 14.63 11.87 29.02
CA VAL A 59 14.30 13.10 29.73
C VAL A 59 13.77 12.73 31.12
N PRO A 60 14.20 13.40 32.17
CA PRO A 60 13.67 13.15 33.51
C PRO A 60 12.19 13.50 33.60
N ASP A 61 11.42 12.66 34.26
CA ASP A 61 10.04 12.98 34.57
C ASP A 61 9.96 14.06 35.63
N MET A 62 9.21 15.11 35.33
CA MET A 62 8.98 16.23 36.23
C MET A 62 7.51 16.23 36.67
N THR A 63 7.28 16.00 37.96
CA THR A 63 5.95 16.02 38.56
C THR A 63 5.82 17.22 39.49
N ILE A 64 4.82 18.05 39.23
CA ILE A 64 4.43 19.13 40.13
C ILE A 64 3.14 18.69 40.83
N ARG A 65 3.18 18.63 42.17
CA ARG A 65 2.01 18.33 42.99
C ARG A 65 1.74 19.52 43.89
N VAL A 66 0.50 19.91 43.96
CA VAL A 66 0.01 20.95 44.87
C VAL A 66 -0.97 20.28 45.82
N ASP A 67 -0.63 20.19 47.06
CA ASP A 67 -1.45 19.60 48.11
C ASP A 67 -1.99 20.74 49.03
N LYS A 68 -3.27 20.72 49.32
CA LYS A 68 -3.89 21.56 50.37
C LYS A 68 -3.81 20.77 51.66
N ASN A 69 -3.24 21.35 52.69
CA ASN A 69 -3.00 20.73 53.99
C ASN A 69 -2.04 19.53 53.92
N PRO A 70 -0.75 19.69 54.13
CA PRO A 70 0.22 18.60 54.10
C PRO A 70 -0.13 17.51 55.11
N PRO A 71 0.23 16.24 54.83
CA PRO A 71 -0.07 15.14 55.73
C PRO A 71 0.51 15.35 57.11
N ALA A 72 -0.21 14.93 58.12
CA ALA A 72 0.15 15.08 59.52
C ALA A 72 1.60 14.65 59.79
N GLY A 73 2.43 15.57 60.33
CA GLY A 73 3.86 15.37 60.64
C GLY A 73 4.81 16.26 59.83
N GLN A 74 4.35 16.96 58.79
CA GLN A 74 5.18 17.85 57.94
C GLN A 74 4.80 19.30 58.09
N TYR A 75 4.56 19.92 59.03
CA TYR A 75 4.10 21.29 59.25
C TYR A 75 2.59 21.40 59.43
N GLN A 76 2.17 21.80 60.63
CA GLN A 76 0.79 22.16 60.88
C GLN A 76 0.75 23.69 60.91
N PRO A 77 0.02 24.36 60.01
CA PRO A 77 -0.19 25.80 60.09
C PRO A 77 -0.99 26.13 61.35
N ALA A 78 -0.71 27.29 61.93
CA ALA A 78 -1.50 27.84 63.03
C ALA A 78 -2.98 27.98 62.65
N ASP A 79 -3.87 27.82 63.62
CA ASP A 79 -5.33 27.74 63.46
C ASP A 79 -5.89 28.66 62.34
N GLY A 80 -6.55 28.03 61.38
CA GLY A 80 -7.42 28.66 60.40
C GLY A 80 -6.72 29.17 59.10
N GLN A 81 -5.43 28.99 58.92
CA GLN A 81 -4.72 29.33 57.70
C GLN A 81 -4.71 28.12 56.72
N GLU A 82 -5.27 28.33 55.53
CA GLU A 82 -5.19 27.35 54.43
C GLU A 82 -3.82 27.49 53.76
N ASP A 83 -2.91 26.57 54.08
CA ASP A 83 -1.60 26.55 53.44
C ASP A 83 -1.59 25.59 52.23
N TYR A 84 -1.12 26.06 51.12
CA TYR A 84 -0.85 25.29 49.94
C TYR A 84 0.61 24.88 49.95
N PHE A 85 0.85 23.59 49.90
CA PHE A 85 2.17 23.02 49.77
C PHE A 85 2.38 22.51 48.35
N TRP A 86 3.41 23.03 47.70
CA TRP A 86 3.77 22.52 46.40
C TRP A 86 5.07 21.73 46.45
N ARG A 87 5.08 20.61 45.71
CA ARG A 87 6.23 19.72 45.61
C ARG A 87 6.60 19.57 44.14
N LEU A 88 7.86 19.80 43.85
CA LEU A 88 8.47 19.51 42.56
C LEU A 88 9.35 18.28 42.71
N THR A 89 9.01 17.21 41.99
CA THR A 89 9.76 15.95 41.99
C THR A 89 10.37 15.74 40.62
N PHE A 90 11.64 15.44 40.58
CA PHE A 90 12.38 15.04 39.40
C PHE A 90 12.76 13.57 39.53
N ASP A 91 12.21 12.73 38.66
CA ASP A 91 12.54 11.31 38.60
C ASP A 91 13.53 11.07 37.47
N PHE A 92 14.80 10.83 37.82
CA PHE A 92 15.87 10.57 36.89
C PHE A 92 16.40 9.15 37.09
N PRO A 93 16.12 8.19 36.21
CA PRO A 93 16.64 6.85 36.33
C PRO A 93 18.11 6.82 35.91
N LEU A 94 18.99 6.76 36.89
CA LEU A 94 20.44 6.74 36.71
C LEU A 94 20.96 5.42 36.14
N ILE A 95 20.28 4.31 36.45
CA ILE A 95 20.70 2.95 36.03
C ILE A 95 19.47 2.23 35.47
N ASP A 96 19.51 1.97 34.18
CA ASP A 96 18.41 1.30 33.45
C ASP A 96 18.86 0.01 32.71
N TRP A 97 20.09 -0.45 32.96
CA TRP A 97 20.65 -1.66 32.32
C TRP A 97 20.53 -1.68 30.79
N ASN A 98 20.77 -0.56 30.15
CA ASN A 98 20.62 -0.37 28.70
C ASN A 98 19.18 -0.54 28.15
N ARG A 99 18.16 -0.52 28.98
CA ARG A 99 16.77 -0.69 28.55
C ARG A 99 16.38 0.40 27.54
N ARG A 100 16.69 1.64 27.81
CA ARG A 100 16.40 2.79 26.94
C ARG A 100 17.14 2.70 25.62
N TYR A 101 18.43 2.37 25.66
CA TYR A 101 19.21 2.16 24.45
C TYR A 101 18.60 1.08 23.56
N ARG A 102 18.20 -0.06 24.13
CA ARG A 102 17.50 -1.14 23.39
C ARG A 102 16.16 -0.67 22.85
N GLY A 103 15.42 0.18 23.56
CA GLY A 103 14.18 0.79 23.11
C GLY A 103 14.38 1.62 21.83
N VAL A 104 15.38 2.50 21.83
CA VAL A 104 15.74 3.31 20.65
C VAL A 104 16.18 2.42 19.49
N GLN A 105 17.00 1.40 19.73
CA GLN A 105 17.43 0.46 18.68
C GLN A 105 16.25 -0.32 18.12
N ALA A 106 15.34 -0.80 18.95
CA ALA A 106 14.13 -1.51 18.52
C ALA A 106 13.23 -0.60 17.64
N ALA A 107 13.07 0.67 18.03
CA ALA A 107 12.32 1.64 17.23
C ALA A 107 12.97 1.91 15.86
N ARG A 108 14.30 2.03 15.82
CA ARG A 108 15.06 2.18 14.57
C ARG A 108 14.93 0.95 13.67
N MET A 109 14.99 -0.26 14.23
CA MET A 109 14.82 -1.50 13.47
C MET A 109 13.42 -1.60 12.87
N LYS A 110 12.36 -1.25 13.62
CA LYS A 110 10.99 -1.21 13.11
C LYS A 110 10.83 -0.23 11.94
N LYS A 111 11.44 0.96 12.03
CA LYS A 111 11.46 1.91 10.91
C LYS A 111 12.18 1.34 9.70
N ALA A 112 13.35 0.71 9.90
CA ALA A 112 14.11 0.08 8.81
C ALA A 112 13.31 -1.04 8.14
N GLN A 113 12.59 -1.87 8.91
CA GLN A 113 11.69 -2.90 8.38
C GLN A 113 10.61 -2.29 7.50
N ALA A 114 9.92 -1.23 7.94
CA ALA A 114 8.91 -0.55 7.15
C ALA A 114 9.48 0.03 5.84
N PHE A 115 10.72 0.54 5.86
CA PHE A 115 11.40 1.02 4.66
C PHE A 115 11.74 -0.12 3.67
N HIS A 116 12.22 -1.25 4.18
CA HIS A 116 12.47 -2.43 3.34
C HIS A 116 11.19 -2.99 2.75
N GLU A 117 10.10 -3.00 3.51
CA GLU A 117 8.80 -3.43 3.02
C GLU A 117 8.27 -2.51 1.92
N LEU A 118 8.43 -1.19 2.06
CA LEU A 118 8.10 -0.24 1.00
C LEU A 118 8.88 -0.52 -0.28
N SER A 119 10.19 -0.77 -0.18
CA SER A 119 11.03 -1.10 -1.32
C SER A 119 10.60 -2.40 -2.00
N ARG A 120 10.33 -3.44 -1.20
CA ARG A 120 9.83 -4.73 -1.70
C ARG A 120 8.51 -4.58 -2.43
N LYS A 121 7.53 -3.94 -1.80
CA LYS A 121 6.20 -3.70 -2.39
C LYS A 121 6.28 -2.89 -3.69
N ARG A 122 7.18 -1.92 -3.75
CA ARG A 122 7.43 -1.16 -5.00
C ARG A 122 7.93 -2.07 -6.12
N THR A 123 8.86 -2.97 -5.82
CA THR A 123 9.40 -3.93 -6.80
C THR A 123 8.32 -4.92 -7.23
N ASP A 124 7.53 -5.44 -6.30
CA ASP A 124 6.42 -6.36 -6.59
C ASP A 124 5.37 -5.69 -7.49
N TYR A 125 5.05 -4.42 -7.23
CA TYR A 125 4.13 -3.65 -8.05
C TYR A 125 4.67 -3.44 -9.47
N SER A 126 5.95 -3.09 -9.63
CA SER A 126 6.56 -2.91 -10.96
C SER A 126 6.59 -4.22 -11.75
N ASN A 127 6.88 -5.34 -11.10
CA ASN A 127 6.86 -6.66 -11.73
C ASN A 127 5.43 -7.06 -12.16
N THR A 128 4.44 -6.79 -11.31
CA THR A 128 3.04 -7.06 -11.64
C THR A 128 2.58 -6.22 -12.82
N TRP A 129 2.97 -4.95 -12.86
CA TRP A 129 2.70 -4.06 -13.98
C TRP A 129 3.28 -4.59 -15.29
N LEU A 130 4.56 -4.96 -15.29
CA LEU A 130 5.23 -5.53 -16.47
C LEU A 130 4.54 -6.82 -16.95
N GLN A 131 4.13 -7.70 -16.02
CA GLN A 131 3.37 -8.90 -16.37
C GLN A 131 2.01 -8.56 -17.02
N CYS A 132 1.33 -7.52 -16.53
CA CYS A 132 0.09 -7.07 -17.13
C CYS A 132 0.30 -6.54 -18.55
N GLU A 133 1.34 -5.74 -18.78
CA GLU A 133 1.70 -5.27 -20.13
C GLU A 133 1.99 -6.43 -21.09
N GLN A 134 2.75 -7.41 -20.65
CA GLN A 134 3.05 -8.62 -21.45
C GLN A 134 1.77 -9.40 -21.78
N ARG A 135 0.85 -9.53 -20.82
CA ARG A 135 -0.45 -10.21 -21.04
C ARG A 135 -1.31 -9.47 -22.05
N VAL A 136 -1.34 -8.15 -21.99
CA VAL A 136 -2.07 -7.32 -22.96
C VAL A 136 -1.48 -7.50 -24.38
N ALA A 137 -0.16 -7.42 -24.52
CA ALA A 137 0.51 -7.61 -25.80
C ALA A 137 0.26 -9.03 -26.38
N LEU A 138 0.29 -10.06 -25.52
CA LEU A 138 -0.04 -11.43 -25.92
C LEU A 138 -1.50 -11.54 -26.38
N ALA A 139 -2.43 -10.96 -25.62
CA ALA A 139 -3.85 -10.95 -25.98
C ALA A 139 -4.12 -10.27 -27.31
N GLU A 140 -3.45 -9.15 -27.59
CA GLU A 140 -3.52 -8.47 -28.90
C GLU A 140 -2.99 -9.35 -30.04
N THR A 141 -1.89 -10.03 -29.82
CA THR A 141 -1.31 -10.96 -30.81
C THR A 141 -2.27 -12.11 -31.08
N ASN A 142 -2.83 -12.74 -30.04
CA ASN A 142 -3.80 -13.80 -30.17
C ASN A 142 -5.07 -13.33 -30.90
N ARG A 143 -5.54 -12.12 -30.64
CA ARG A 143 -6.68 -11.52 -31.35
C ARG A 143 -6.37 -11.36 -32.85
N ARG A 144 -5.17 -10.90 -33.20
CA ARG A 144 -4.75 -10.77 -34.61
C ARG A 144 -4.70 -12.11 -35.32
N LEU A 145 -4.12 -13.12 -34.63
CA LEU A 145 -4.07 -14.50 -35.16
C LEU A 145 -5.48 -15.06 -35.37
N ALA A 146 -6.35 -14.92 -34.38
CA ALA A 146 -7.74 -15.38 -34.49
C ALA A 146 -8.47 -14.74 -35.68
N LYS A 147 -8.24 -13.43 -35.93
CA LYS A 147 -8.80 -12.74 -37.08
C LYS A 147 -8.29 -13.32 -38.40
N VAL A 148 -7.00 -13.58 -38.53
CA VAL A 148 -6.40 -14.20 -39.73
C VAL A 148 -6.96 -15.61 -39.94
N HIS A 149 -7.07 -16.41 -38.88
CA HIS A 149 -7.67 -17.75 -38.98
C HIS A 149 -9.13 -17.70 -39.42
N PHE A 150 -9.90 -16.75 -38.91
CA PHE A 150 -11.27 -16.55 -39.32
C PHE A 150 -11.38 -16.19 -40.80
N GLU A 151 -10.62 -15.21 -41.30
CA GLU A 151 -10.55 -14.79 -42.68
C GLU A 151 -10.13 -15.96 -43.60
N THR A 152 -9.16 -16.74 -43.18
CA THR A 152 -8.70 -17.92 -43.92
C THR A 152 -9.79 -19.00 -43.99
N ALA A 153 -10.47 -19.27 -42.86
CA ALA A 153 -11.58 -20.20 -42.84
C ALA A 153 -12.73 -19.75 -43.71
N GLU A 154 -13.04 -18.46 -43.72
CA GLU A 154 -14.09 -17.88 -44.62
C GLU A 154 -13.72 -18.04 -46.08
N MET A 155 -12.45 -17.81 -46.46
CA MET A 155 -11.99 -18.02 -47.82
C MET A 155 -12.16 -19.49 -48.26
N ARG A 156 -11.66 -20.43 -47.40
CA ARG A 156 -11.77 -21.86 -47.65
C ARG A 156 -13.23 -22.32 -47.77
N TYR A 157 -14.11 -21.76 -46.97
CA TYR A 157 -15.53 -22.06 -47.05
C TYR A 157 -16.12 -21.57 -48.39
N LYS A 158 -15.79 -20.36 -48.86
CA LYS A 158 -16.21 -19.82 -50.14
C LYS A 158 -15.69 -20.66 -51.32
N GLU A 159 -14.41 -21.09 -51.27
CA GLU A 159 -13.81 -21.95 -52.27
C GLU A 159 -14.51 -23.31 -52.32
N ALA A 160 -14.73 -23.95 -51.18
CA ALA A 160 -15.43 -25.23 -51.10
C ALA A 160 -16.89 -25.12 -51.63
N ARG A 161 -17.56 -24.05 -51.32
CA ARG A 161 -18.92 -23.76 -51.80
C ARG A 161 -18.96 -23.63 -53.33
N ILE A 162 -18.05 -22.83 -53.92
CA ILE A 162 -17.94 -22.65 -55.38
C ILE A 162 -17.62 -24.01 -56.05
N SER A 163 -16.68 -24.78 -55.50
CA SER A 163 -16.32 -26.11 -55.99
C SER A 163 -17.50 -27.06 -55.97
N PHE A 164 -18.32 -27.01 -54.96
CA PHE A 164 -19.56 -27.82 -54.87
C PHE A 164 -20.61 -27.33 -55.89
N GLU A 165 -20.86 -26.01 -56.01
CA GLU A 165 -21.85 -25.45 -56.97
C GLU A 165 -21.43 -25.69 -58.41
N THR A 166 -20.14 -25.82 -58.74
CA THR A 166 -19.61 -26.12 -60.06
C THR A 166 -19.51 -27.60 -60.38
N GLY A 167 -19.85 -28.50 -59.43
CA GLY A 167 -19.78 -29.96 -59.61
C GLY A 167 -18.38 -30.53 -59.67
N LEU A 168 -17.34 -29.76 -59.29
CA LEU A 168 -15.93 -30.15 -59.31
C LEU A 168 -15.44 -30.68 -57.99
N GLY A 169 -16.26 -30.76 -56.96
CA GLY A 169 -15.87 -31.25 -55.63
C GLY A 169 -16.93 -32.11 -54.98
N ASP A 170 -16.47 -33.22 -54.39
CA ASP A 170 -17.28 -34.00 -53.44
C ASP A 170 -17.36 -33.23 -52.11
N MET A 171 -18.56 -33.22 -51.50
CA MET A 171 -18.67 -32.70 -50.10
C MET A 171 -17.90 -33.61 -49.19
N PRO A 172 -17.08 -33.06 -48.26
CA PRO A 172 -16.47 -33.83 -47.19
C PRO A 172 -17.50 -34.28 -46.16
#